data_64a81cf378d19d039aca8caf9d616ac4
#
_entry.id   64a81cf378d19d039aca8caf9d616ac4
#
_cell.length_a   1.000
_cell.length_b   1.000
_cell.length_c   1.000
_cell.angle_alpha   90.00
_cell.angle_beta   90.00
_cell.angle_gamma   90.00
#
_symmetry.space_group_name_H-M   'P 1'
#
loop_
_entity.id
_entity.type
_entity.pdbx_description
1 polymer ?
#
loop_
_entity_poly.entity_id
_entity_poly.type
_entity_poly.pdbx_seq_one_letter_code
_entity_poly.pdbx_strand_id
1 'polypeptide(L)'
;MGRITVWDEINFGGYATEFTDSVHNLSAESGRGPVVGSENWNDQISSWRVVTGQWQFFEHAGYGGVATKVYGPGECLNCAQAGFSNKWISSIRKISD
;
A
#
# COMPACT_ATOMS: atom_id res chain seq x y z
N MET A 1 17.45 3.80 1.23
CA MET A 1 16.41 3.06 1.92
C MET A 1 15.08 3.28 1.23
N GLY A 2 14.33 2.22 0.98
CA GLY A 2 13.03 2.32 0.31
C GLY A 2 11.99 3.01 1.19
N ARG A 3 11.11 3.79 0.55
CA ARG A 3 10.01 4.47 1.23
C ARG A 3 8.82 4.58 0.30
N ILE A 4 7.64 4.28 0.85
CA ILE A 4 6.37 4.42 0.15
C ILE A 4 5.37 5.07 1.10
N THR A 5 4.53 5.96 0.55
CA THR A 5 3.39 6.53 1.27
C THR A 5 2.12 6.01 0.62
N VAL A 6 1.15 5.59 1.44
CA VAL A 6 -0.13 5.07 0.95
C VAL A 6 -1.28 5.86 1.57
N TRP A 7 -2.39 5.91 0.84
CA TRP A 7 -3.62 6.60 1.28
C TRP A 7 -4.80 5.67 1.11
N ASP A 8 -5.81 5.84 1.98
CA ASP A 8 -7.02 5.02 1.92
C ASP A 8 -8.06 5.52 0.92
N GLU A 9 -7.85 6.67 0.32
CA GLU A 9 -8.71 7.21 -0.73
C GLU A 9 -7.88 7.48 -1.99
N ILE A 10 -8.56 7.62 -3.13
CA ILE A 10 -7.88 7.98 -4.38
C ILE A 10 -7.35 9.41 -4.31
N ASN A 11 -6.43 9.73 -5.22
CA ASN A 11 -5.86 11.09 -5.35
C ASN A 11 -5.20 11.57 -4.06
N PHE A 12 -4.58 10.66 -3.29
CA PHE A 12 -3.89 10.97 -2.04
C PHE A 12 -4.82 11.56 -0.99
N GLY A 13 -6.09 11.12 -0.97
CA GLY A 13 -7.07 11.58 0.01
C GLY A 13 -7.15 10.67 1.23
N GLY A 14 -7.83 11.16 2.25
CA GLY A 14 -8.08 10.40 3.47
C GLY A 14 -6.85 10.27 4.37
N TYR A 15 -6.77 9.15 5.06
CA TYR A 15 -5.66 8.87 5.96
C TYR A 15 -4.47 8.31 5.19
N ALA A 16 -3.27 8.58 5.69
CA ALA A 16 -2.03 8.16 5.05
C ALA A 16 -1.09 7.52 6.06
N THR A 17 -0.22 6.64 5.56
CA THR A 17 0.89 6.12 6.36
C THR A 17 2.07 5.83 5.44
N GLU A 18 3.24 5.65 6.05
CA GLU A 18 4.48 5.32 5.32
C GLU A 18 4.96 3.94 5.73
N PHE A 19 5.56 3.25 4.74
CA PHE A 19 6.29 2.02 5.00
C PHE A 19 7.70 2.14 4.44
N THR A 20 8.68 1.60 5.16
CA THR A 20 10.07 1.59 4.74
C THR A 20 10.59 0.16 4.51
N ASP A 21 9.75 -0.83 4.75
CA ASP A 21 10.08 -2.23 4.52
C ASP A 21 8.83 -3.00 4.10
N SER A 22 9.02 -4.25 3.72
CA SER A 22 7.93 -5.12 3.32
C SER A 22 6.93 -5.30 4.47
N VAL A 23 5.65 -5.39 4.12
CA VAL A 23 4.57 -5.67 5.07
C VAL A 23 3.81 -6.89 4.54
N HIS A 24 3.99 -8.04 5.19
CA HIS A 24 3.37 -9.27 4.72
C HIS A 24 1.90 -9.39 5.10
N ASN A 25 1.41 -8.54 6.02
CA ASN A 25 0.02 -8.55 6.45
C ASN A 25 -0.39 -7.16 6.92
N LEU A 26 -1.13 -6.43 6.08
CA LEU A 26 -1.56 -5.08 6.41
C LEU A 26 -2.58 -5.02 7.54
N SER A 27 -3.21 -6.14 7.88
CA SER A 27 -4.13 -6.16 9.02
C SER A 27 -3.40 -6.00 10.36
N ALA A 28 -2.07 -6.16 10.38
CA ALA A 28 -1.26 -5.89 11.56
C ALA A 28 -0.83 -4.43 11.67
N GLU A 29 -1.10 -3.61 10.65
CA GLU A 29 -0.72 -2.20 10.63
C GLU A 29 -1.91 -1.33 11.00
N SER A 30 -1.81 -0.62 12.11
CA SER A 30 -2.90 0.22 12.62
C SER A 30 -2.65 1.70 12.35
N GLY A 31 -3.53 2.56 12.83
CA GLY A 31 -3.35 4.01 12.74
C GLY A 31 -4.06 4.67 11.57
N ARG A 32 -4.97 3.95 10.90
CA ARG A 32 -5.72 4.48 9.75
C ARG A 32 -7.04 5.10 10.20
N GLY A 33 -7.11 5.85 11.15
CA GLY A 33 -8.36 6.46 11.59
C GLY A 33 -8.09 7.46 12.71
N PRO A 34 -9.13 8.17 13.16
CA PRO A 34 -8.97 9.17 14.20
C PRO A 34 -8.65 8.56 15.57
N VAL A 35 -8.97 7.28 15.77
CA VAL A 35 -8.69 6.58 17.05
C VAL A 35 -7.54 5.63 16.80
N VAL A 36 -6.43 5.85 17.49
CA VAL A 36 -5.22 5.06 17.34
C VAL A 36 -5.52 3.58 17.61
N GLY A 37 -5.11 2.72 16.67
CA GLY A 37 -5.28 1.29 16.78
C GLY A 37 -6.67 0.78 16.45
N SER A 38 -7.62 1.65 16.12
CA SER A 38 -9.00 1.25 15.83
C SER A 38 -9.16 0.70 14.41
N GLU A 39 -8.31 1.12 13.47
CA GLU A 39 -8.42 0.76 12.05
C GLU A 39 -7.09 0.21 11.56
N ASN A 40 -7.13 -0.78 10.70
CA ASN A 40 -5.92 -1.31 10.07
C ASN A 40 -5.89 -0.95 8.57
N TRP A 41 -4.83 -1.34 7.91
CA TRP A 41 -4.61 -0.99 6.51
C TRP A 41 -4.97 -2.11 5.53
N ASN A 42 -5.48 -3.25 6.01
CA ASN A 42 -5.86 -4.35 5.14
C ASN A 42 -7.02 -3.92 4.23
N ASP A 43 -6.86 -4.13 2.93
CA ASP A 43 -7.87 -3.81 1.92
C ASP A 43 -8.31 -2.34 1.94
N GLN A 44 -7.43 -1.42 2.33
CA GLN A 44 -7.81 -0.01 2.45
C GLN A 44 -7.05 0.92 1.52
N ILE A 45 -5.96 0.47 0.92
CA ILE A 45 -5.12 1.35 0.08
C ILE A 45 -5.82 1.61 -1.24
N SER A 46 -5.95 2.89 -1.60
CA SER A 46 -6.54 3.30 -2.88
C SER A 46 -5.59 4.12 -3.73
N SER A 47 -4.55 4.72 -3.13
CA SER A 47 -3.51 5.43 -3.88
C SER A 47 -2.19 5.32 -3.13
N TRP A 48 -1.09 5.54 -3.84
CA TRP A 48 0.24 5.49 -3.23
C TRP A 48 1.24 6.35 -4.00
N ARG A 49 2.32 6.67 -3.30
CA ARG A 49 3.50 7.32 -3.88
C ARG A 49 4.73 6.53 -3.46
N VAL A 50 5.47 6.01 -4.44
CA VAL A 50 6.78 5.40 -4.18
C VAL A 50 7.79 6.54 -4.17
N VAL A 51 8.41 6.79 -3.02
CA VAL A 51 9.38 7.86 -2.86
C VAL A 51 10.76 7.37 -3.28
N THR A 52 11.17 6.21 -2.76
CA THR A 52 12.42 5.57 -3.15
C THR A 52 12.24 4.07 -3.17
N GLY A 53 13.09 3.37 -3.93
CA GLY A 53 13.07 1.94 -3.99
C GLY A 53 12.10 1.40 -5.03
N GLN A 54 11.94 0.09 -5.03
CA GLN A 54 10.99 -0.61 -5.90
C GLN A 54 10.07 -1.45 -5.06
N TRP A 55 8.76 -1.42 -5.38
CA TRP A 55 7.71 -2.01 -4.55
C TRP A 55 6.71 -2.76 -5.40
N GLN A 56 6.11 -3.81 -4.82
CA GLN A 56 5.08 -4.61 -5.45
C GLN A 56 3.95 -4.85 -4.46
N PHE A 57 2.71 -4.84 -4.96
CA PHE A 57 1.51 -4.94 -4.11
C PHE A 57 0.78 -6.24 -4.42
N PHE A 58 0.18 -6.84 -3.39
CA PHE A 58 -0.46 -8.15 -3.50
C PHE A 58 -1.87 -8.13 -2.93
N GLU A 59 -2.74 -8.95 -3.52
CA GLU A 59 -4.14 -9.06 -3.15
C GLU A 59 -4.33 -9.70 -1.77
N HIS A 60 -3.48 -10.67 -1.41
CA HIS A 60 -3.61 -11.40 -0.17
C HIS A 60 -2.38 -11.20 0.72
N ALA A 61 -2.57 -11.45 2.03
CA ALA A 61 -1.46 -11.44 2.97
C ALA A 61 -0.43 -12.51 2.57
N GLY A 62 0.82 -12.33 3.01
CA GLY A 62 1.87 -13.28 2.69
C GLY A 62 2.31 -13.21 1.24
N TYR A 63 2.06 -12.08 0.55
CA TYR A 63 2.44 -11.87 -0.86
C TYR A 63 1.73 -12.85 -1.79
N GLY A 64 0.49 -13.17 -1.46
CA GLY A 64 -0.31 -14.12 -2.25
C GLY A 64 -1.32 -13.45 -3.14
N GLY A 65 -1.98 -14.26 -3.97
CA GLY A 65 -3.02 -13.79 -4.87
C GLY A 65 -2.48 -13.03 -6.05
N VAL A 66 -3.32 -12.14 -6.61
CA VAL A 66 -2.93 -11.32 -7.75
C VAL A 66 -1.91 -10.27 -7.31
N ALA A 67 -0.87 -10.07 -8.10
CA ALA A 67 0.17 -9.10 -7.82
C ALA A 67 0.21 -8.04 -8.91
N THR A 68 0.58 -6.81 -8.53
CA THR A 68 0.87 -5.77 -9.52
C THR A 68 2.25 -6.02 -10.14
N LYS A 69 2.57 -5.27 -11.19
CA LYS A 69 3.97 -5.16 -11.60
C LYS A 69 4.76 -4.44 -10.50
N VAL A 70 6.08 -4.46 -10.62
CA VAL A 70 6.98 -3.74 -9.71
C VAL A 70 6.97 -2.26 -10.07
N TYR A 71 6.80 -1.40 -9.08
CA TYR A 71 6.78 0.05 -9.25
C TYR A 71 8.02 0.68 -8.64
N GLY A 72 8.72 1.50 -9.43
CA GLY A 72 9.78 2.39 -8.94
C GLY A 72 9.19 3.73 -8.48
N PRO A 73 10.04 4.74 -8.21
CA PRO A 73 9.57 6.05 -7.77
C PRO A 73 8.52 6.64 -8.71
N GLY A 74 7.45 7.13 -8.11
CA GLY A 74 6.31 7.67 -8.87
C GLY A 74 5.03 7.54 -8.08
N GLU A 75 3.93 7.91 -8.72
CA GLU A 75 2.64 8.02 -8.08
C GLU A 75 1.61 7.15 -8.78
N CYS A 76 0.68 6.60 -7.99
CA CYS A 76 -0.52 5.96 -8.50
C CYS A 76 -1.71 6.59 -7.78
N LEU A 77 -2.49 7.38 -8.51
CA LEU A 77 -3.61 8.13 -7.94
C LEU A 77 -4.82 7.25 -7.65
N ASN A 78 -4.89 6.09 -8.28
CA ASN A 78 -6.02 5.18 -8.15
C ASN A 78 -5.55 3.75 -8.43
N CYS A 79 -5.73 2.84 -7.48
CA CYS A 79 -5.30 1.45 -7.63
C CYS A 79 -5.84 0.78 -8.90
N ALA A 80 -6.98 1.24 -9.41
CA ALA A 80 -7.53 0.70 -10.64
C ALA A 80 -6.59 0.91 -11.83
N GLN A 81 -5.73 1.92 -11.79
CA GLN A 81 -4.72 2.16 -12.84
C GLN A 81 -3.63 1.09 -12.83
N ALA A 82 -3.46 0.41 -11.71
CA ALA A 82 -2.49 -0.69 -11.57
C ALA A 82 -3.12 -2.05 -11.84
N GLY A 83 -4.39 -2.08 -12.25
CA GLY A 83 -5.10 -3.32 -12.49
C GLY A 83 -5.76 -3.92 -11.26
N PHE A 84 -5.72 -3.24 -10.13
CA PHE A 84 -6.37 -3.67 -8.89
C PHE A 84 -7.65 -2.89 -8.68
N SER A 85 -8.60 -3.53 -8.01
CA SER A 85 -9.73 -2.78 -7.45
C SER A 85 -9.23 -1.96 -6.28
N ASN A 86 -9.84 -0.79 -6.04
CA ASN A 86 -9.53 0.00 -4.87
C ASN A 86 -9.82 -0.81 -3.60
N LYS A 87 -9.00 -0.59 -2.56
CA LYS A 87 -9.14 -1.25 -1.27
C LYS A 87 -8.98 -2.77 -1.36
N TRP A 88 -8.04 -3.23 -2.19
CA TRP A 88 -7.81 -4.65 -2.46
C TRP A 88 -6.46 -5.16 -1.98
N ILE A 89 -5.56 -4.26 -1.59
CA ILE A 89 -4.18 -4.62 -1.25
C ILE A 89 -4.12 -5.12 0.19
N SER A 90 -3.52 -6.30 0.39
CA SER A 90 -3.36 -6.91 1.72
C SER A 90 -1.91 -7.10 2.13
N SER A 91 -0.97 -7.02 1.20
CA SER A 91 0.46 -7.04 1.52
C SER A 91 1.26 -6.24 0.50
N ILE A 92 2.43 -5.79 0.92
CA ILE A 92 3.33 -4.95 0.13
C ILE A 92 4.73 -5.51 0.29
N ARG A 93 5.43 -5.68 -0.82
CA ARG A 93 6.80 -6.19 -0.79
C ARG A 93 7.76 -5.14 -1.33
N LYS A 94 8.81 -4.83 -0.55
CA LYS A 94 9.90 -4.00 -1.03
C LYS A 94 10.86 -4.89 -1.82
N ILE A 95 11.00 -4.62 -3.11
CA ILE A 95 11.85 -5.42 -4.00
C ILE A 95 13.30 -4.96 -3.88
N SER A 96 13.52 -3.65 -3.79
CA SER A 96 14.85 -3.07 -3.61
C SER A 96 14.75 -1.71 -2.92
N ASP A 97 15.85 -1.27 -2.37
CA ASP A 97 15.93 0.06 -1.76
C ASP A 97 16.07 1.18 -2.78
#